data_fba632debd8b2adc6b978201f489a4ca
#
_entry.id   fba632debd8b2adc6b978201f489a4ca
#
_cell.length_a   1.000
_cell.length_b   1.000
_cell.length_c   1.000
_cell.angle_alpha   90.00
_cell.angle_beta   90.00
_cell.angle_gamma   90.00
#
_symmetry.space_group_name_H-M   'P 1'
#
loop_
_entity.id
_entity.type
_entity.pdbx_description
1 polymer ?
#
loop_
_entity_poly.entity_id
_entity_poly.type
_entity_poly.pdbx_seq_one_letter_code
_entity_poly.pdbx_strand_id
1 'polypeptide(L)'
;MRFAHPVNTLKKLGCGLAFGAAAIMAMPTSALACTQIYMGSKLTADGNTYYGRSEDFGPRYVKHFGIEPAHKDGNKYTSVESGFEYKSKGATYRYTFVRDNPSQWEDRYDAYSEAGINEKGVSCSATLSTSYNEKAEEADPITEETGIGEYSYASVILGESATAREGIELIGSLIDEQGVCSNDQVIIADSTETWLFAALSGHQWIAMKLADDIASLNPNIGNLTYNVDLDDTENCLHSEGIESMPKEKGFAEYTDGKFDVAKTYGEEIGEAGMHQ
;
A
#
# COMPACT_ATOMS: atom_id res chain seq x y z
N MET A 1 21.60 61.25 15.44
CA MET A 1 22.08 61.15 16.83
C MET A 1 22.22 59.68 17.15
N ARG A 2 23.46 59.26 17.45
CA ARG A 2 23.86 57.96 17.95
C ARG A 2 23.49 57.83 19.44
N PHE A 3 23.23 56.57 19.92
CA PHE A 3 23.65 55.97 21.18
C PHE A 3 23.08 54.57 21.18
N ALA A 4 23.81 53.51 20.99
CA ALA A 4 24.83 52.86 21.80
C ALA A 4 24.23 51.94 22.90
N HIS A 5 24.56 50.63 22.75
CA HIS A 5 24.33 49.53 23.70
C HIS A 5 24.95 49.78 25.10
N PRO A 6 24.56 49.02 26.12
CA PRO A 6 25.52 48.01 26.53
C PRO A 6 24.94 46.62 26.85
N VAL A 7 25.81 45.64 26.68
CA VAL A 7 25.87 44.28 27.14
C VAL A 7 26.13 44.24 28.62
N ASN A 8 25.51 43.32 29.38
CA ASN A 8 26.11 42.68 30.58
C ASN A 8 25.25 41.48 31.00
N THR A 9 25.72 40.29 30.84
CA THR A 9 26.52 39.42 31.72
C THR A 9 25.74 38.74 32.84
N LEU A 10 25.62 37.42 32.66
CA LEU A 10 25.56 36.28 33.57
C LEU A 10 25.17 36.50 35.03
N LYS A 11 24.22 35.72 35.51
CA LYS A 11 24.36 34.95 36.75
C LYS A 11 23.64 33.61 36.65
N LYS A 12 24.43 32.56 36.79
CA LYS A 12 23.99 31.18 37.10
C LYS A 12 23.43 31.17 38.51
N LEU A 13 22.28 30.57 38.73
CA LEU A 13 21.93 29.89 39.96
C LEU A 13 21.02 28.69 39.65
N GLY A 14 21.37 27.63 40.23
CA GLY A 14 21.01 26.29 40.02
C GLY A 14 19.81 25.79 40.81
N CYS A 15 19.55 24.54 40.53
CA CYS A 15 18.81 23.52 41.30
C CYS A 15 17.30 23.74 41.52
N GLY A 16 16.56 22.89 40.90
CA GLY A 16 15.18 22.55 41.22
C GLY A 16 14.68 21.46 40.31
N LEU A 17 15.06 20.21 40.57
CA LEU A 17 14.44 19.03 40.00
C LEU A 17 12.98 18.99 40.48
N ALA A 18 12.07 19.37 39.60
CA ALA A 18 10.67 18.99 39.68
C ALA A 18 10.41 17.95 38.59
N PHE A 19 10.42 16.69 38.98
CA PHE A 19 9.84 15.59 38.18
C PHE A 19 8.32 15.84 38.11
N GLY A 20 7.90 16.61 37.14
CA GLY A 20 6.52 16.59 36.66
C GLY A 20 6.35 15.35 35.81
N ALA A 21 5.78 14.30 36.38
CA ALA A 21 5.26 13.20 35.63
C ALA A 21 4.14 13.76 34.71
N ALA A 22 4.48 14.13 33.48
CA ALA A 22 3.51 14.28 32.42
C ALA A 22 3.00 12.85 32.16
N ALA A 23 1.86 12.52 32.75
CA ALA A 23 1.05 11.44 32.28
C ALA A 23 0.68 11.81 30.83
N ILE A 24 1.43 11.31 29.88
CA ILE A 24 1.01 11.19 28.50
C ILE A 24 -0.18 10.24 28.60
N MET A 25 -1.39 10.81 28.64
CA MET A 25 -2.56 10.04 28.31
C MET A 25 -2.32 9.62 26.85
N ALA A 26 -1.93 8.37 26.66
CA ALA A 26 -2.08 7.71 25.40
C ALA A 26 -3.59 7.78 25.12
N MET A 27 -4.02 8.79 24.38
CA MET A 27 -5.29 8.74 23.70
C MET A 27 -5.16 7.48 22.83
N PRO A 28 -6.14 6.56 22.88
CA PRO A 28 -6.17 5.55 21.86
C PRO A 28 -6.25 6.34 20.55
N THR A 29 -5.16 6.33 19.79
CA THR A 29 -5.23 6.66 18.39
C THR A 29 -6.26 5.67 17.88
N SER A 30 -7.45 6.16 17.55
CA SER A 30 -8.40 5.39 16.76
C SER A 30 -7.57 4.91 15.57
N ALA A 31 -7.27 3.64 15.53
CA ALA A 31 -6.61 3.06 14.38
C ALA A 31 -7.56 3.38 13.22
N LEU A 32 -7.14 4.29 12.36
CA LEU A 32 -7.81 4.51 11.09
C LEU A 32 -7.55 3.24 10.32
N ALA A 33 -8.52 2.36 10.29
CA ALA A 33 -8.36 1.01 9.79
C ALA A 33 -9.25 0.85 8.56
N CYS A 34 -8.64 0.73 7.39
CA CYS A 34 -9.35 0.30 6.20
C CYS A 34 -9.60 -1.22 6.27
N THR A 35 -10.59 -1.70 5.57
CA THR A 35 -10.86 -3.13 5.46
C THR A 35 -11.22 -3.47 4.03
N GLN A 36 -10.54 -4.44 3.45
CA GLN A 36 -10.89 -5.03 2.17
C GLN A 36 -11.65 -6.33 2.40
N ILE A 37 -12.66 -6.58 1.59
CA ILE A 37 -13.40 -7.83 1.56
C ILE A 37 -13.36 -8.42 0.15
N TYR A 38 -13.35 -9.73 0.09
CA TYR A 38 -13.47 -10.51 -1.13
C TYR A 38 -14.45 -11.66 -0.92
N MET A 39 -15.28 -11.92 -1.92
CA MET A 39 -16.20 -13.05 -1.96
C MET A 39 -16.11 -13.70 -3.34
N GLY A 40 -15.61 -14.90 -3.39
CA GLY A 40 -15.47 -15.69 -4.62
C GLY A 40 -16.81 -16.11 -5.21
N SER A 41 -16.86 -16.30 -6.53
CA SER A 41 -18.08 -16.54 -7.30
C SER A 41 -18.87 -17.79 -6.88
N LYS A 42 -18.21 -18.80 -6.32
CA LYS A 42 -18.88 -20.02 -5.79
C LYS A 42 -19.61 -19.79 -4.47
N LEU A 43 -19.36 -18.67 -3.80
CA LEU A 43 -20.01 -18.33 -2.53
C LEU A 43 -21.17 -17.34 -2.68
N THR A 44 -21.45 -16.89 -3.89
CA THR A 44 -22.48 -15.90 -4.20
C THR A 44 -23.68 -16.52 -4.89
N ALA A 45 -24.86 -15.95 -4.67
CA ALA A 45 -26.11 -16.49 -5.20
C ALA A 45 -26.22 -16.38 -6.73
N ASP A 46 -25.55 -15.43 -7.32
CA ASP A 46 -25.57 -15.12 -8.76
C ASP A 46 -24.31 -15.57 -9.52
N GLY A 47 -23.36 -16.21 -8.83
CA GLY A 47 -22.13 -16.70 -9.43
C GLY A 47 -21.12 -15.61 -9.81
N ASN A 48 -21.28 -14.39 -9.30
CA ASN A 48 -20.36 -13.30 -9.53
C ASN A 48 -19.37 -13.16 -8.36
N THR A 49 -18.17 -12.71 -8.67
CA THR A 49 -17.19 -12.30 -7.67
C THR A 49 -17.48 -10.89 -7.19
N TYR A 50 -17.40 -10.67 -5.88
CA TYR A 50 -17.51 -9.36 -5.27
C TYR A 50 -16.27 -9.03 -4.47
N TYR A 51 -15.80 -7.80 -4.59
CA TYR A 51 -14.85 -7.24 -3.67
C TYR A 51 -15.18 -5.77 -3.37
N GLY A 52 -14.70 -5.29 -2.24
CA GLY A 52 -14.90 -3.91 -1.82
C GLY A 52 -13.92 -3.52 -0.74
N ARG A 53 -13.88 -2.22 -0.44
CA ARG A 53 -13.06 -1.64 0.62
C ARG A 53 -13.85 -0.58 1.38
N SER A 54 -13.78 -0.60 2.70
CA SER A 54 -14.06 0.57 3.50
C SER A 54 -12.79 1.40 3.64
N GLU A 55 -12.97 2.71 3.72
CA GLU A 55 -11.92 3.63 4.13
C GLU A 55 -12.37 4.27 5.44
N ASP A 56 -11.73 3.84 6.51
CA ASP A 56 -12.07 4.28 7.85
C ASP A 56 -11.19 5.46 8.24
N PHE A 57 -11.49 6.61 7.67
CA PHE A 57 -10.81 7.87 7.93
C PHE A 57 -11.71 8.82 8.75
N GLY A 58 -11.20 10.00 9.11
CA GLY A 58 -11.94 10.96 9.92
C GLY A 58 -13.32 11.33 9.32
N PRO A 59 -14.31 11.70 10.14
CA PRO A 59 -15.63 12.09 9.65
C PRO A 59 -15.51 13.32 8.71
N ARG A 60 -16.26 13.31 7.62
CA ARG A 60 -16.31 14.35 6.57
C ARG A 60 -15.27 14.24 5.47
N TYR A 61 -14.67 13.11 5.27
CA TYR A 61 -13.87 12.86 4.08
C TYR A 61 -14.79 12.73 2.86
N VAL A 62 -14.88 13.80 2.09
CA VAL A 62 -15.69 13.84 0.87
C VAL A 62 -14.84 13.30 -0.28
N LYS A 63 -15.38 12.33 -1.01
CA LYS A 63 -14.72 11.77 -2.18
C LYS A 63 -15.12 12.51 -3.46
N HIS A 64 -14.20 12.55 -4.40
CA HIS A 64 -14.41 13.01 -5.76
C HIS A 64 -14.44 11.80 -6.70
N PHE A 65 -15.54 11.66 -7.45
CA PHE A 65 -15.62 10.70 -8.55
C PHE A 65 -15.32 11.43 -9.85
N GLY A 66 -14.45 10.84 -10.68
CA GLY A 66 -14.04 11.40 -11.94
C GLY A 66 -13.83 10.35 -13.04
N ILE A 67 -13.50 10.86 -14.20
CA ILE A 67 -13.13 10.07 -15.37
C ILE A 67 -11.83 10.63 -15.93
N GLU A 68 -10.82 9.79 -16.00
CA GLU A 68 -9.56 10.08 -16.68
C GLU A 68 -9.70 9.66 -18.15
N PRO A 69 -9.48 10.55 -19.12
CA PRO A 69 -9.56 10.20 -20.53
C PRO A 69 -8.39 9.31 -20.97
N ALA A 70 -8.56 8.57 -22.05
CA ALA A 70 -7.45 7.90 -22.71
C ALA A 70 -6.48 8.91 -23.33
N HIS A 71 -5.17 8.66 -23.17
CA HIS A 71 -4.12 9.49 -23.75
C HIS A 71 -3.36 8.74 -24.85
N LYS A 72 -3.45 9.22 -26.08
CA LYS A 72 -2.81 8.57 -27.24
C LYS A 72 -1.29 8.56 -27.18
N ASP A 73 -0.73 9.60 -26.61
CA ASP A 73 0.73 9.81 -26.51
C ASP A 73 1.30 9.36 -25.16
N GLY A 74 0.47 8.61 -24.41
CA GLY A 74 0.79 8.17 -23.06
C GLY A 74 0.52 9.23 -21.99
N ASN A 75 0.77 8.86 -20.73
CA ASN A 75 0.62 9.73 -19.58
C ASN A 75 1.90 9.74 -18.74
N LYS A 76 2.10 10.78 -17.96
CA LYS A 76 3.11 10.84 -16.91
C LYS A 76 2.40 10.74 -15.56
N TYR A 77 2.76 9.72 -14.80
CA TYR A 77 2.28 9.53 -13.44
C TYR A 77 3.33 10.07 -12.47
N THR A 78 2.85 10.78 -11.48
CA THR A 78 3.68 11.33 -10.39
C THR A 78 2.98 11.07 -9.08
N SER A 79 3.73 10.94 -8.00
CA SER A 79 3.18 10.88 -6.66
C SER A 79 3.45 12.18 -5.90
N VAL A 80 2.50 12.56 -5.07
CA VAL A 80 2.67 13.65 -4.09
C VAL A 80 3.12 13.13 -2.73
N GLU A 81 3.05 11.82 -2.56
CA GLU A 81 3.51 11.10 -1.38
C GLU A 81 5.03 10.93 -1.40
N SER A 82 5.58 10.70 -2.59
CA SER A 82 7.00 10.54 -2.85
C SER A 82 7.41 11.32 -4.10
N GLY A 83 8.66 11.23 -4.50
CA GLY A 83 9.12 11.72 -5.80
C GLY A 83 8.92 10.73 -6.95
N PHE A 84 8.04 9.75 -6.81
CA PHE A 84 7.75 8.77 -7.85
C PHE A 84 7.36 9.44 -9.16
N GLU A 85 8.02 9.05 -10.23
CA GLU A 85 7.72 9.45 -11.60
C GLU A 85 7.76 8.23 -12.52
N TYR A 86 6.70 8.07 -13.30
CA TYR A 86 6.64 7.05 -14.33
C TYR A 86 5.97 7.61 -15.59
N LYS A 87 6.54 7.35 -16.74
CA LYS A 87 5.94 7.67 -18.03
C LYS A 87 5.49 6.38 -18.72
N SER A 88 4.22 6.30 -19.07
CA SER A 88 3.67 5.18 -19.81
C SER A 88 4.44 4.87 -21.09
N LYS A 89 4.59 3.59 -21.41
CA LYS A 89 5.29 3.13 -22.60
C LYS A 89 4.49 3.34 -23.90
N GLY A 90 3.20 3.64 -23.79
CA GLY A 90 2.28 3.80 -24.93
C GLY A 90 1.01 4.55 -24.56
N ALA A 91 -0.01 4.43 -25.38
CA ALA A 91 -1.32 5.01 -25.11
C ALA A 91 -1.93 4.41 -23.85
N THR A 92 -2.68 5.24 -23.11
CA THR A 92 -3.35 4.82 -21.88
C THR A 92 -4.84 4.62 -22.11
N TYR A 93 -5.47 3.83 -21.24
CA TYR A 93 -6.92 3.59 -21.26
C TYR A 93 -7.67 4.70 -20.52
N ARG A 94 -8.93 4.89 -20.91
CA ARG A 94 -9.88 5.69 -20.13
C ARG A 94 -10.33 4.88 -18.93
N TYR A 95 -10.40 5.54 -17.75
CA TYR A 95 -10.89 4.90 -16.53
C TYR A 95 -11.70 5.85 -15.66
N THR A 96 -12.60 5.29 -14.86
CA THR A 96 -13.23 6.00 -13.75
C THR A 96 -12.36 5.91 -12.52
N PHE A 97 -12.43 6.90 -11.66
CA PHE A 97 -11.70 6.88 -10.39
C PHE A 97 -12.50 7.51 -9.26
N VAL A 98 -12.15 7.11 -8.06
CA VAL A 98 -12.53 7.77 -6.82
C VAL A 98 -11.25 8.21 -6.13
N ARG A 99 -11.25 9.41 -5.55
CA ARG A 99 -10.15 9.98 -4.77
C ARG A 99 -10.65 10.97 -3.74
N ASP A 100 -9.80 11.41 -2.87
CA ASP A 100 -10.12 12.49 -1.95
C ASP A 100 -10.49 13.77 -2.68
N ASN A 101 -11.40 14.53 -2.07
CA ASN A 101 -11.81 15.80 -2.65
C ASN A 101 -10.65 16.82 -2.58
N PRO A 102 -10.42 17.55 -3.65
CA PRO A 102 -9.43 18.61 -3.76
C PRO A 102 -9.37 19.59 -2.60
N SER A 103 -10.47 20.01 -2.07
CA SER A 103 -10.51 20.95 -0.94
C SER A 103 -9.82 20.47 0.34
N GLN A 104 -9.41 19.20 0.40
CA GLN A 104 -8.77 18.59 1.58
C GLN A 104 -7.25 18.54 1.47
N TRP A 105 -6.70 18.66 0.26
CA TRP A 105 -5.30 18.39 -0.04
C TRP A 105 -4.54 19.56 -0.65
N GLU A 106 -5.09 20.78 -0.58
CA GLU A 106 -4.48 22.03 -1.12
C GLU A 106 -3.61 21.80 -2.36
N ASP A 107 -3.03 21.75 -3.12
CA ASP A 107 -2.22 21.59 -4.33
C ASP A 107 -1.85 20.14 -4.74
N ARG A 108 -2.51 19.12 -4.20
CA ARG A 108 -2.08 17.73 -4.40
C ARG A 108 -2.98 16.91 -5.33
N TYR A 109 -3.25 17.40 -6.53
CA TYR A 109 -4.33 16.84 -7.34
C TYR A 109 -3.98 15.97 -8.50
N ASP A 110 -2.75 16.01 -8.95
CA ASP A 110 -2.43 15.46 -10.25
C ASP A 110 -2.16 13.97 -10.15
N ALA A 111 -2.97 13.16 -10.75
CA ALA A 111 -2.78 11.72 -10.95
C ALA A 111 -3.09 10.78 -9.78
N TYR A 112 -3.84 11.20 -8.79
CA TYR A 112 -4.21 10.37 -7.65
C TYR A 112 -5.54 9.62 -7.89
N SER A 113 -5.58 8.34 -7.63
CA SER A 113 -6.79 7.50 -7.69
C SER A 113 -6.72 6.41 -6.63
N GLU A 114 -7.80 6.21 -5.87
CA GLU A 114 -7.88 5.16 -4.85
C GLU A 114 -8.55 3.89 -5.37
N ALA A 115 -9.53 4.05 -6.24
CA ALA A 115 -10.28 2.95 -6.82
C ALA A 115 -10.88 3.35 -8.16
N GLY A 116 -11.15 2.38 -9.00
CA GLY A 116 -11.81 2.64 -10.29
C GLY A 116 -11.91 1.41 -11.15
N ILE A 117 -12.37 1.64 -12.38
CA ILE A 117 -12.46 0.63 -13.44
C ILE A 117 -12.12 1.27 -14.77
N ASN A 118 -11.32 0.59 -15.59
CA ASN A 118 -10.97 1.07 -16.92
C ASN A 118 -11.88 0.48 -18.02
N GLU A 119 -11.73 0.99 -19.23
CA GLU A 119 -12.52 0.57 -20.39
C GLU A 119 -12.22 -0.86 -20.87
N LYS A 120 -11.21 -1.52 -20.33
CA LYS A 120 -10.91 -2.95 -20.54
C LYS A 120 -11.59 -3.85 -19.52
N GLY A 121 -12.23 -3.28 -18.52
CA GLY A 121 -12.86 -4.02 -17.43
C GLY A 121 -11.92 -4.38 -16.28
N VAL A 122 -10.69 -3.88 -16.30
CA VAL A 122 -9.80 -4.00 -15.14
C VAL A 122 -10.26 -3.03 -14.07
N SER A 123 -10.46 -3.54 -12.87
CA SER A 123 -10.81 -2.76 -11.69
C SER A 123 -9.72 -2.89 -10.62
N CYS A 124 -9.55 -1.84 -9.86
CA CYS A 124 -8.54 -1.75 -8.82
C CYS A 124 -9.12 -1.05 -7.59
N SER A 125 -8.79 -1.54 -6.41
CA SER A 125 -9.02 -0.86 -5.15
C SER A 125 -7.70 -0.84 -4.37
N ALA A 126 -7.07 0.29 -4.39
CA ALA A 126 -5.88 0.63 -3.65
C ALA A 126 -6.26 1.68 -2.59
N THR A 127 -5.81 1.68 -1.40
CA THR A 127 -4.85 0.77 -0.81
C THR A 127 -5.32 0.35 0.56
N LEU A 128 -4.64 -0.63 1.10
CA LEU A 128 -4.74 -0.98 2.50
C LEU A 128 -3.33 -0.87 3.05
N SER A 129 -3.01 0.23 3.72
CA SER A 129 -1.68 0.43 4.32
C SER A 129 -1.42 -0.66 5.35
N THR A 130 -0.26 -1.27 5.25
CA THR A 130 0.16 -2.39 6.09
C THR A 130 1.53 -2.11 6.70
N SER A 131 1.89 -2.87 7.71
CA SER A 131 3.24 -2.88 8.27
C SER A 131 3.80 -4.30 8.25
N TYR A 132 5.10 -4.40 8.25
CA TYR A 132 5.82 -5.66 8.27
C TYR A 132 6.81 -5.68 9.42
N ASN A 133 7.48 -6.82 9.63
CA ASN A 133 8.40 -6.91 10.75
C ASN A 133 9.66 -6.06 10.54
N GLU A 134 10.26 -5.63 11.65
CA GLU A 134 11.43 -4.74 11.67
C GLU A 134 12.62 -5.30 10.88
N LYS A 135 12.80 -6.64 10.83
CA LYS A 135 13.91 -7.26 10.10
C LYS A 135 13.78 -7.08 8.59
N ALA A 136 12.53 -7.12 8.06
CA ALA A 136 12.26 -6.86 6.65
C ALA A 136 12.52 -5.40 6.33
N GLU A 137 12.08 -4.48 7.18
CA GLU A 137 12.28 -3.03 7.01
C GLU A 137 13.78 -2.66 7.10
N GLU A 138 14.54 -3.26 8.02
CA GLU A 138 15.98 -3.03 8.12
C GLU A 138 16.77 -3.60 6.94
N ALA A 139 16.33 -4.75 6.39
CA ALA A 139 17.03 -5.44 5.33
C ALA A 139 16.80 -4.81 3.94
N ASP A 140 15.61 -4.29 3.72
CA ASP A 140 15.16 -3.69 2.46
C ASP A 140 14.19 -2.53 2.78
N PRO A 141 14.71 -1.37 3.20
CA PRO A 141 13.91 -0.24 3.62
C PRO A 141 13.09 0.35 2.46
N ILE A 142 11.96 0.96 2.80
CA ILE A 142 11.14 1.71 1.83
C ILE A 142 11.95 2.86 1.21
N THR A 143 11.60 3.20 -0.02
CA THR A 143 12.23 4.28 -0.81
C THR A 143 11.35 5.54 -0.75
N GLU A 144 11.32 6.22 0.39
CA GLU A 144 10.43 7.35 0.67
C GLU A 144 10.47 8.44 -0.41
N GLU A 145 11.62 8.65 -1.06
CA GLU A 145 11.81 9.75 -2.02
C GLU A 145 11.37 9.40 -3.44
N THR A 146 11.34 8.13 -3.84
CA THR A 146 11.13 7.74 -5.24
C THR A 146 10.17 6.58 -5.44
N GLY A 147 9.83 5.83 -4.40
CA GLY A 147 9.00 4.63 -4.47
C GLY A 147 7.58 4.90 -4.91
N ILE A 148 6.97 3.92 -5.58
CA ILE A 148 5.53 3.90 -5.83
C ILE A 148 4.79 3.64 -4.50
N GLY A 149 3.61 4.21 -4.33
CA GLY A 149 2.82 4.03 -3.13
C GLY A 149 1.33 4.21 -3.36
N GLU A 150 0.60 4.38 -2.28
CA GLU A 150 -0.85 4.45 -2.23
C GLU A 150 -1.44 5.33 -3.33
N TYR A 151 -0.89 6.51 -3.53
CA TYR A 151 -1.46 7.51 -4.44
C TYR A 151 -1.19 7.24 -5.92
N SER A 152 -0.44 6.21 -6.26
CA SER A 152 -0.03 5.95 -7.64
C SER A 152 -0.53 4.62 -8.20
N TYR A 153 -0.72 3.60 -7.37
CA TYR A 153 -1.08 2.26 -7.81
C TYR A 153 -2.29 2.22 -8.74
N ALA A 154 -3.42 2.76 -8.29
CA ALA A 154 -4.66 2.65 -9.06
C ALA A 154 -4.58 3.41 -10.39
N SER A 155 -3.97 4.58 -10.42
CA SER A 155 -3.80 5.37 -11.64
C SER A 155 -2.96 4.65 -12.68
N VAL A 156 -1.85 4.04 -12.28
CA VAL A 156 -0.94 3.30 -13.16
C VAL A 156 -1.63 2.03 -13.69
N ILE A 157 -2.20 1.22 -12.80
CA ILE A 157 -2.89 -0.02 -13.16
C ILE A 157 -4.04 0.26 -14.13
N LEU A 158 -4.94 1.18 -13.79
CA LEU A 158 -6.12 1.47 -14.59
C LEU A 158 -5.77 2.13 -15.93
N GLY A 159 -4.71 2.93 -15.95
CA GLY A 159 -4.27 3.58 -17.17
C GLY A 159 -3.60 2.66 -18.19
N GLU A 160 -2.96 1.56 -17.76
CA GLU A 160 -2.09 0.81 -18.66
C GLU A 160 -2.40 -0.69 -18.78
N SER A 161 -3.26 -1.26 -17.94
CA SER A 161 -3.48 -2.70 -17.91
C SER A 161 -4.76 -3.11 -18.62
N ALA A 162 -4.69 -4.10 -19.48
CA ALA A 162 -5.86 -4.70 -20.14
C ALA A 162 -6.38 -5.94 -19.40
N THR A 163 -5.58 -6.50 -18.47
CA THR A 163 -5.94 -7.61 -17.60
C THR A 163 -5.44 -7.35 -16.16
N ALA A 164 -6.00 -8.06 -15.20
CA ALA A 164 -5.55 -7.97 -13.82
C ALA A 164 -4.07 -8.37 -13.68
N ARG A 165 -3.66 -9.45 -14.36
CA ARG A 165 -2.28 -9.93 -14.37
C ARG A 165 -1.30 -8.89 -14.93
N GLU A 166 -1.63 -8.23 -16.05
CA GLU A 166 -0.81 -7.14 -16.58
C GLU A 166 -0.62 -6.02 -15.55
N GLY A 167 -1.66 -5.73 -14.76
CA GLY A 167 -1.58 -4.76 -13.67
C GLY A 167 -0.58 -5.16 -12.58
N ILE A 168 -0.58 -6.43 -12.18
CA ILE A 168 0.38 -6.98 -11.21
C ILE A 168 1.81 -6.90 -11.76
N GLU A 169 2.03 -7.38 -13.00
CA GLU A 169 3.35 -7.39 -13.62
C GLU A 169 3.91 -5.97 -13.80
N LEU A 170 3.05 -5.02 -14.13
CA LEU A 170 3.44 -3.61 -14.26
C LEU A 170 3.90 -3.02 -12.92
N ILE A 171 3.07 -3.10 -11.88
CA ILE A 171 3.45 -2.53 -10.58
C ILE A 171 4.62 -3.28 -9.94
N GLY A 172 4.69 -4.61 -10.10
CA GLY A 172 5.84 -5.40 -9.68
C GLY A 172 7.13 -4.92 -10.32
N SER A 173 7.13 -4.69 -11.64
CA SER A 173 8.32 -4.17 -12.34
C SER A 173 8.72 -2.76 -11.90
N LEU A 174 7.75 -1.92 -11.55
CA LEU A 174 8.04 -0.57 -11.03
C LEU A 174 8.64 -0.63 -9.61
N ILE A 175 8.16 -1.55 -8.79
CA ILE A 175 8.72 -1.78 -7.45
C ILE A 175 10.13 -2.35 -7.53
N ASP A 176 10.38 -3.30 -8.43
CA ASP A 176 11.73 -3.84 -8.66
C ASP A 176 12.72 -2.75 -9.09
N GLU A 177 12.25 -1.72 -9.82
CA GLU A 177 13.08 -0.63 -10.32
C GLU A 177 13.23 0.54 -9.35
N GLN A 178 12.15 0.96 -8.67
CA GLN A 178 12.10 2.21 -7.90
C GLN A 178 11.79 2.01 -6.41
N GLY A 179 11.38 0.81 -6.03
CA GLY A 179 10.91 0.49 -4.68
C GLY A 179 9.51 1.03 -4.38
N VAL A 180 9.09 0.86 -3.12
CA VAL A 180 7.85 1.44 -2.58
C VAL A 180 8.15 2.54 -1.58
N CYS A 181 7.29 3.55 -1.49
CA CYS A 181 7.36 4.56 -0.44
C CYS A 181 6.45 4.23 0.76
N SER A 182 5.55 3.27 0.59
CA SER A 182 4.65 2.74 1.63
C SER A 182 4.37 1.27 1.38
N ASN A 183 4.15 0.51 2.44
CA ASN A 183 3.77 -0.90 2.34
C ASN A 183 2.24 -0.99 2.27
N ASP A 184 1.75 -1.51 1.15
CA ASP A 184 0.33 -1.50 0.83
C ASP A 184 -0.16 -2.83 0.28
N GLN A 185 -1.46 -3.07 0.44
CA GLN A 185 -2.18 -4.13 -0.26
C GLN A 185 -3.17 -3.54 -1.25
N VAL A 186 -3.29 -4.19 -2.41
CA VAL A 186 -4.14 -3.76 -3.52
C VAL A 186 -4.93 -4.94 -4.06
N ILE A 187 -6.25 -4.79 -4.24
CA ILE A 187 -7.05 -5.77 -4.99
C ILE A 187 -7.16 -5.29 -6.43
N ILE A 188 -6.83 -6.20 -7.36
CA ILE A 188 -6.90 -5.98 -8.80
C ILE A 188 -7.72 -7.11 -9.41
N ALA A 189 -8.73 -6.78 -10.22
CA ALA A 189 -9.60 -7.77 -10.83
C ALA A 189 -9.94 -7.42 -12.28
N ASP A 190 -10.22 -8.46 -13.06
CA ASP A 190 -10.88 -8.36 -14.35
C ASP A 190 -12.06 -9.34 -14.40
N SER A 191 -12.59 -9.62 -15.60
CA SER A 191 -13.73 -10.53 -15.77
C SER A 191 -13.41 -12.00 -15.48
N THR A 192 -12.15 -12.36 -15.30
CA THR A 192 -11.68 -13.75 -15.22
C THR A 192 -11.01 -14.09 -13.91
N GLU A 193 -10.35 -13.11 -13.28
CA GLU A 193 -9.55 -13.35 -12.10
C GLU A 193 -9.49 -12.13 -11.17
N THR A 194 -9.24 -12.41 -9.91
CA THR A 194 -9.01 -11.40 -8.86
C THR A 194 -7.72 -11.72 -8.13
N TRP A 195 -6.90 -10.71 -7.94
CA TRP A 195 -5.60 -10.80 -7.29
C TRP A 195 -5.53 -9.89 -6.07
N LEU A 196 -4.89 -10.40 -5.03
CA LEU A 196 -4.43 -9.59 -3.91
C LEU A 196 -2.92 -9.38 -4.06
N PHE A 197 -2.52 -8.14 -4.25
CA PHE A 197 -1.13 -7.70 -4.27
C PHE A 197 -0.74 -7.17 -2.90
N ALA A 198 0.49 -7.44 -2.46
CA ALA A 198 1.06 -6.92 -1.22
C ALA A 198 2.53 -6.53 -1.43
N ALA A 199 2.86 -5.28 -1.12
CA ALA A 199 4.25 -4.83 -0.96
C ALA A 199 4.74 -5.25 0.43
N LEU A 200 5.86 -5.97 0.50
CA LEU A 200 6.36 -6.63 1.71
C LEU A 200 7.54 -5.89 2.36
N SER A 201 8.29 -5.15 1.59
CA SER A 201 9.41 -4.29 2.00
C SER A 201 9.73 -3.33 0.87
N GLY A 202 10.84 -2.65 0.90
CA GLY A 202 11.22 -1.66 -0.10
C GLY A 202 11.10 -2.14 -1.55
N HIS A 203 11.53 -3.37 -1.84
CA HIS A 203 11.50 -3.95 -3.19
C HIS A 203 10.89 -5.36 -3.25
N GLN A 204 10.46 -5.92 -2.10
CA GLN A 204 9.85 -7.24 -2.12
C GLN A 204 8.33 -7.14 -2.16
N TRP A 205 7.73 -7.94 -3.01
CA TRP A 205 6.28 -7.97 -3.20
C TRP A 205 5.79 -9.37 -3.55
N ILE A 206 4.51 -9.59 -3.33
CA ILE A 206 3.80 -10.81 -3.72
C ILE A 206 2.41 -10.46 -4.23
N ALA A 207 1.92 -11.21 -5.18
CA ALA A 207 0.53 -11.18 -5.62
C ALA A 207 -0.04 -12.59 -5.67
N MET A 208 -1.22 -12.76 -5.12
CA MET A 208 -1.90 -14.04 -5.00
C MET A 208 -3.25 -13.97 -5.69
N LYS A 209 -3.51 -14.93 -6.58
CA LYS A 209 -4.83 -15.08 -7.19
C LYS A 209 -5.81 -15.62 -6.14
N LEU A 210 -6.90 -14.91 -5.95
CA LEU A 210 -7.92 -15.30 -4.99
C LEU A 210 -8.84 -16.35 -5.61
N ALA A 211 -8.97 -17.49 -4.93
CA ALA A 211 -9.80 -18.59 -5.38
C ALA A 211 -11.30 -18.23 -5.34
N ASP A 212 -12.07 -18.81 -6.23
CA ASP A 212 -13.50 -18.53 -6.39
C ASP A 212 -14.41 -19.17 -5.30
N ASP A 213 -13.84 -20.01 -4.43
CA ASP A 213 -14.51 -20.68 -3.32
C ASP A 213 -14.09 -20.19 -1.93
N ILE A 214 -13.41 -19.04 -1.87
CA ILE A 214 -13.03 -18.41 -0.59
C ILE A 214 -13.74 -17.07 -0.37
N ALA A 215 -13.86 -16.69 0.89
CA ALA A 215 -14.10 -15.33 1.34
C ALA A 215 -12.87 -14.85 2.10
N SER A 216 -12.49 -13.60 1.89
CA SER A 216 -11.33 -12.98 2.54
C SER A 216 -11.73 -11.67 3.16
N LEU A 217 -11.15 -11.39 4.32
CA LEU A 217 -11.25 -10.13 5.03
C LEU A 217 -9.82 -9.66 5.35
N ASN A 218 -9.42 -8.54 4.79
CA ASN A 218 -8.07 -8.03 4.91
C ASN A 218 -8.09 -6.70 5.66
N PRO A 219 -7.68 -6.67 6.94
CA PRO A 219 -7.49 -5.43 7.70
C PRO A 219 -6.11 -4.81 7.42
N ASN A 220 -5.83 -3.65 8.01
CA ASN A 220 -4.51 -2.98 7.96
C ASN A 220 -3.44 -3.74 8.78
N ILE A 221 -3.21 -4.97 8.44
CA ILE A 221 -2.21 -5.83 9.09
C ILE A 221 -1.41 -6.50 8.00
N GLY A 222 -0.08 -6.49 8.11
CA GLY A 222 0.83 -7.23 7.23
C GLY A 222 0.71 -8.74 7.42
N ASN A 223 -0.51 -9.25 7.41
CA ASN A 223 -0.85 -10.64 7.65
C ASN A 223 -1.21 -11.34 6.33
N LEU A 224 -0.28 -12.13 5.85
CA LEU A 224 -0.48 -12.99 4.69
C LEU A 224 -0.85 -14.39 5.19
N THR A 225 -2.10 -14.56 5.61
CA THR A 225 -2.61 -15.86 6.10
C THR A 225 -2.85 -16.89 5.00
N TYR A 226 -2.57 -16.54 3.77
CA TYR A 226 -2.77 -17.43 2.62
C TYR A 226 -1.63 -18.43 2.50
N ASN A 227 -2.00 -19.65 2.20
CA ASN A 227 -1.04 -20.70 1.83
C ASN A 227 -0.50 -20.36 0.44
N VAL A 228 0.73 -19.88 0.37
CA VAL A 228 1.36 -19.43 -0.87
C VAL A 228 2.35 -20.48 -1.34
N ASP A 229 2.23 -20.90 -2.58
CA ASP A 229 3.23 -21.70 -3.28
C ASP A 229 3.95 -20.79 -4.29
N LEU A 230 5.19 -20.40 -4.01
CA LEU A 230 5.98 -19.52 -4.87
C LEU A 230 6.30 -20.13 -6.23
N ASP A 231 6.26 -21.47 -6.34
CA ASP A 231 6.50 -22.20 -7.59
C ASP A 231 5.25 -22.21 -8.50
N ASP A 232 4.07 -21.87 -7.97
CA ASP A 232 2.81 -21.80 -8.73
C ASP A 232 2.66 -20.46 -9.45
N THR A 233 3.37 -20.30 -10.55
CA THR A 233 3.37 -19.06 -11.34
C THR A 233 2.02 -18.73 -12.02
N GLU A 234 1.05 -19.63 -11.98
CA GLU A 234 -0.32 -19.36 -12.44
C GLU A 234 -1.10 -18.56 -11.38
N ASN A 235 -0.89 -18.87 -10.10
CA ASN A 235 -1.66 -18.32 -9.00
C ASN A 235 -0.85 -17.44 -8.04
N CYS A 236 0.47 -17.36 -8.23
CA CYS A 236 1.37 -16.54 -7.45
C CYS A 236 2.41 -15.86 -8.32
N LEU A 237 2.53 -14.54 -8.19
CA LEU A 237 3.60 -13.74 -8.77
C LEU A 237 4.34 -13.04 -7.63
N HIS A 238 5.64 -12.86 -7.76
CA HIS A 238 6.43 -12.26 -6.70
C HIS A 238 7.76 -11.69 -7.21
N SER A 239 8.41 -10.85 -6.39
CA SER A 239 9.77 -10.37 -6.64
C SER A 239 10.78 -11.52 -6.62
N GLU A 240 11.85 -11.40 -7.41
CA GLU A 240 12.92 -12.44 -7.44
C GLU A 240 13.59 -12.63 -6.06
N GLY A 241 13.67 -11.56 -5.28
CA GLY A 241 14.32 -11.52 -3.98
C GLY A 241 13.50 -12.04 -2.81
N ILE A 242 12.23 -12.42 -2.99
CA ILE A 242 11.29 -12.70 -1.90
C ILE A 242 11.78 -13.76 -0.89
N GLU A 243 12.50 -14.78 -1.33
CA GLU A 243 13.11 -15.78 -0.46
C GLU A 243 14.61 -15.55 -0.26
N SER A 244 15.32 -15.15 -1.32
CA SER A 244 16.78 -15.03 -1.27
C SER A 244 17.25 -13.93 -0.35
N MET A 245 16.59 -12.77 -0.35
CA MET A 245 16.96 -11.63 0.50
C MET A 245 16.84 -11.97 2.00
N PRO A 246 15.70 -12.44 2.52
CA PRO A 246 15.61 -12.81 3.92
C PRO A 246 16.52 -13.97 4.31
N LYS A 247 16.80 -14.91 3.39
CA LYS A 247 17.76 -15.98 3.61
C LYS A 247 19.19 -15.45 3.77
N GLU A 248 19.63 -14.56 2.92
CA GLU A 248 20.95 -13.92 3.00
C GLU A 248 21.09 -13.04 4.25
N LYS A 249 20.02 -12.41 4.67
CA LYS A 249 19.95 -11.56 5.87
C LYS A 249 19.69 -12.34 7.17
N GLY A 250 19.39 -13.63 7.08
CA GLY A 250 19.29 -14.54 8.23
C GLY A 250 17.96 -14.47 9.00
N PHE A 251 16.87 -14.03 8.36
CA PHE A 251 15.54 -13.98 8.97
C PHE A 251 14.46 -14.76 8.19
N ALA A 252 14.84 -15.52 7.17
CA ALA A 252 13.90 -16.38 6.43
C ALA A 252 13.32 -17.48 7.35
N GLU A 253 12.01 -17.59 7.35
CA GLU A 253 11.26 -18.59 8.11
C GLU A 253 10.70 -19.68 7.18
N TYR A 254 10.62 -20.90 7.71
CA TYR A 254 10.16 -22.07 6.96
C TYR A 254 9.14 -22.85 7.77
N THR A 255 8.09 -23.34 7.12
CA THR A 255 7.11 -24.27 7.70
C THR A 255 7.07 -25.54 6.85
N ASP A 256 7.26 -26.68 7.48
CA ASP A 256 7.32 -27.99 6.82
C ASP A 256 8.32 -28.05 5.64
N GLY A 257 9.42 -27.30 5.76
CA GLY A 257 10.49 -27.24 4.75
C GLY A 257 10.20 -26.33 3.55
N LYS A 258 9.06 -25.64 3.53
CA LYS A 258 8.71 -24.63 2.54
C LYS A 258 8.89 -23.23 3.13
N PHE A 259 9.31 -22.28 2.29
CA PHE A 259 9.42 -20.87 2.67
C PHE A 259 8.06 -20.33 3.12
N ASP A 260 8.06 -19.67 4.26
CA ASP A 260 6.84 -19.11 4.88
C ASP A 260 6.86 -17.59 4.78
N VAL A 261 6.19 -17.05 3.77
CA VAL A 261 6.12 -15.62 3.50
C VAL A 261 5.51 -14.87 4.69
N ALA A 262 4.43 -15.42 5.25
CA ALA A 262 3.72 -14.76 6.35
C ALA A 262 4.58 -14.64 7.62
N LYS A 263 5.33 -15.69 7.96
CA LYS A 263 6.25 -15.66 9.11
C LYS A 263 7.49 -14.82 8.84
N THR A 264 7.97 -14.83 7.60
CA THR A 264 9.17 -14.08 7.23
C THR A 264 8.93 -12.58 7.23
N TYR A 265 7.83 -12.12 6.65
CA TYR A 265 7.55 -10.71 6.45
C TYR A 265 6.47 -10.15 7.37
N GLY A 266 5.57 -11.00 7.86
CA GLY A 266 4.41 -10.57 8.62
C GLY A 266 4.79 -9.88 9.94
N GLU A 267 3.97 -8.93 10.34
CA GLU A 267 4.04 -8.29 11.65
C GLU A 267 3.65 -9.29 12.75
N GLU A 268 4.32 -9.24 13.90
CA GLU A 268 3.89 -9.98 15.08
C GLU A 268 2.56 -9.39 15.59
N ILE A 269 1.48 -10.12 15.39
CA ILE A 269 0.16 -9.74 15.90
C ILE A 269 0.17 -9.97 17.42
N GLY A 270 0.30 -8.91 18.20
CA GLY A 270 0.13 -8.97 19.65
C GLY A 270 -1.29 -9.40 20.04
N GLU A 271 -1.48 -9.88 21.29
CA GLU A 271 -2.79 -10.31 21.81
C GLU A 271 -3.91 -9.27 21.60
N ALA A 272 -3.58 -7.97 21.55
CA ALA A 272 -4.53 -6.89 21.28
C ALA A 272 -5.03 -6.86 19.82
N GLY A 273 -4.23 -7.33 18.87
CA GLY A 273 -4.61 -7.37 17.44
C GLY A 273 -5.58 -8.48 17.06
N MET A 274 -5.77 -9.48 17.93
CA MET A 274 -6.72 -10.58 17.71
C MET A 274 -8.18 -10.20 17.98
N HIS A 275 -8.46 -8.99 18.41
CA HIS A 275 -9.79 -8.52 18.80
C HIS A 275 -10.30 -7.31 17.98
N GLN A 276 -9.62 -6.98 16.86
CA GLN A 276 -10.08 -5.93 15.95
C GLN A 276 -10.91 -6.50 14.80
#